data_65296138819bfbb8be38627924b20791
#
_entry.id   65296138819bfbb8be38627924b20791
#
_cell.length_a   1.000
_cell.length_b   1.000
_cell.length_c   1.000
_cell.angle_alpha   90.00
_cell.angle_beta   90.00
_cell.angle_gamma   90.00
#
_symmetry.space_group_name_H-M   'P 1'
#
loop_
_entity.id
_entity.type
_entity.pdbx_description
1 polymer ?
#
loop_
_entity_poly.entity_id
_entity_poly.type
_entity_poly.pdbx_seq_one_letter_code
_entity_poly.pdbx_strand_id
1 'polypeptide(L)'
;LADGDVVRIDPTGYVRTLYRKTSANNFILTTDRCNSYCLMCSQPPRQINDSDRIAEHLLLIDLIDPETKELVITGGEPTLLKDDFLRLIQACKEKLPRTAVHVLSNGRLFYYRRFAERLAELRHPDIMLGIPLYSDVDSEHDYVVQARGAFEETIIGLHHLAQYSVPVEIRVVVHALTYRRLPKLAEFIVRNFPFAAQVVLMGMETVGFVHKNMAALWIDPHDYQGELADATWTLFRSGLNVRIYNHQLCVLDRRLWPFACKSISDWKNVYLEECRSCALRDACGGFFESAIKKHSAYIRAIRHCELPHAKDPS
;
A
#
# COMPACT_ATOMS: atom_id res chain seq x y z
N LEU A 1 7.84 12.32 21.39
CA LEU A 1 7.16 11.27 22.15
C LEU A 1 5.99 11.90 22.91
N ALA A 2 4.89 11.18 22.99
CA ALA A 2 3.71 11.55 23.75
C ALA A 2 3.35 10.42 24.73
N ASP A 3 2.51 10.74 25.72
CA ASP A 3 1.99 9.73 26.65
C ASP A 3 1.16 8.68 25.88
N GLY A 4 1.47 7.39 26.15
CA GLY A 4 0.88 6.25 25.44
C GLY A 4 1.60 5.83 24.16
N ASP A 5 2.70 6.51 23.75
CA ASP A 5 3.58 6.00 22.69
C ASP A 5 4.37 4.78 23.20
N VAL A 6 4.55 3.76 22.36
CA VAL A 6 5.39 2.61 22.66
C VAL A 6 6.76 2.78 22.00
N VAL A 7 7.81 2.64 22.77
CA VAL A 7 9.19 2.81 22.33
C VAL A 7 10.04 1.57 22.63
N ARG A 8 11.03 1.34 21.80
CA ARG A 8 12.14 0.43 22.07
C ARG A 8 13.36 1.24 22.42
N ILE A 9 14.03 0.88 23.51
CA ILE A 9 15.32 1.43 23.89
C ILE A 9 16.35 0.31 23.75
N ASP A 10 17.36 0.52 22.94
CA ASP A 10 18.45 -0.44 22.78
C ASP A 10 19.53 -0.26 23.86
N PRO A 11 20.49 -1.20 24.00
CA PRO A 11 21.56 -1.12 25.03
C PRO A 11 22.46 0.12 24.89
N THR A 12 22.45 0.80 23.72
CA THR A 12 23.20 2.05 23.50
C THR A 12 22.44 3.30 23.96
N GLY A 13 21.17 3.13 24.39
CA GLY A 13 20.28 4.24 24.75
C GLY A 13 19.54 4.86 23.56
N TYR A 14 19.67 4.31 22.35
CA TYR A 14 18.91 4.78 21.21
C TYR A 14 17.42 4.44 21.36
N VAL A 15 16.56 5.45 21.21
CA VAL A 15 15.11 5.33 21.37
C VAL A 15 14.44 5.27 19.99
N ARG A 16 13.71 4.19 19.72
CA ARG A 16 12.92 4.03 18.51
C ARG A 16 11.44 3.94 18.85
N THR A 17 10.62 4.78 18.25
CA THR A 17 9.16 4.69 18.40
C THR A 17 8.63 3.51 17.56
N LEU A 18 7.91 2.61 18.20
CA LEU A 18 7.26 1.46 17.58
C LEU A 18 5.77 1.70 17.33
N TYR A 19 5.12 2.48 18.18
CA TYR A 19 3.71 2.85 18.08
C TYR A 19 3.51 4.29 18.55
N ARG A 20 2.65 5.02 17.88
CA ARG A 20 2.26 6.41 18.22
C ARG A 20 0.76 6.46 18.50
N LYS A 21 0.38 6.71 19.75
CA LYS A 21 -1.03 6.77 20.17
C LYS A 21 -1.82 7.84 19.42
N THR A 22 -1.20 8.98 19.13
CA THR A 22 -1.85 10.11 18.46
C THR A 22 -1.88 10.01 16.93
N SER A 23 -1.20 9.02 16.34
CA SER A 23 -1.19 8.80 14.89
C SER A 23 -2.29 7.83 14.47
N ALA A 24 -3.01 8.17 13.41
CA ALA A 24 -3.94 7.25 12.76
C ALA A 24 -3.24 6.13 11.98
N ASN A 25 -1.93 6.27 11.73
CA ASN A 25 -1.17 5.39 10.85
C ASN A 25 -0.04 4.69 11.60
N ASN A 26 -0.33 3.54 12.18
CA ASN A 26 0.66 2.68 12.83
C ASN A 26 0.93 1.42 12.01
N PHE A 27 2.17 0.93 12.08
CA PHE A 27 2.56 -0.29 11.35
C PHE A 27 3.58 -1.11 12.12
N ILE A 28 3.54 -2.41 11.95
CA ILE A 28 4.53 -3.37 12.43
C ILE A 28 5.33 -3.89 11.25
N LEU A 29 6.66 -3.62 11.24
CA LEU A 29 7.60 -4.17 10.28
C LEU A 29 8.07 -5.55 10.77
N THR A 30 7.42 -6.61 10.31
CA THR A 30 7.59 -7.95 10.87
C THR A 30 8.93 -8.61 10.53
N THR A 31 9.42 -8.40 9.31
CA THR A 31 10.67 -8.99 8.81
C THR A 31 11.28 -8.11 7.73
N ASP A 32 12.61 -8.15 7.57
CA ASP A 32 13.29 -7.56 6.41
C ASP A 32 13.48 -8.57 5.27
N ARG A 33 13.17 -9.87 5.49
CA ARG A 33 13.29 -10.91 4.46
C ARG A 33 12.12 -10.84 3.48
N CYS A 34 12.40 -11.11 2.20
CA CYS A 34 11.38 -11.22 1.16
C CYS A 34 11.81 -12.27 0.12
N ASN A 35 10.84 -12.89 -0.52
CA ASN A 35 11.03 -13.79 -1.66
C ASN A 35 10.87 -13.08 -3.02
N SER A 36 10.86 -11.75 -3.03
CA SER A 36 10.85 -10.88 -4.21
C SER A 36 11.83 -9.73 -4.02
N TYR A 37 12.33 -9.16 -5.15
CA TYR A 37 13.27 -8.04 -5.17
C TYR A 37 12.73 -6.93 -6.09
N CYS A 38 11.48 -6.51 -5.85
CA CYS A 38 10.75 -5.57 -6.69
C CYS A 38 11.58 -4.34 -7.03
N LEU A 39 11.60 -3.95 -8.31
CA LEU A 39 12.42 -2.83 -8.81
C LEU A 39 12.12 -1.51 -8.10
N MET A 40 10.89 -1.32 -7.59
CA MET A 40 10.46 -0.12 -6.87
C MET A 40 10.35 -0.34 -5.35
N CYS A 41 10.91 -1.43 -4.79
CA CYS A 41 10.76 -1.72 -3.37
C CYS A 41 11.26 -0.56 -2.50
N SER A 42 10.37 -0.01 -1.67
CA SER A 42 10.70 1.07 -0.73
C SER A 42 11.54 0.60 0.45
N GLN A 43 11.46 -0.69 0.78
CA GLN A 43 12.19 -1.36 1.86
C GLN A 43 12.94 -2.57 1.30
N PRO A 44 14.12 -2.35 0.68
CA PRO A 44 14.89 -3.42 0.06
C PRO A 44 15.14 -4.59 1.02
N PRO A 45 14.90 -5.84 0.58
CA PRO A 45 15.06 -7.01 1.42
C PRO A 45 16.49 -7.18 1.95
N ARG A 46 16.60 -7.70 3.16
CA ARG A 46 17.88 -8.03 3.81
C ARG A 46 17.85 -9.48 4.28
N GLN A 47 18.97 -10.17 4.10
CA GLN A 47 19.19 -11.52 4.64
C GLN A 47 19.71 -11.40 6.07
N ILE A 48 18.81 -11.28 7.02
CA ILE A 48 19.13 -11.18 8.45
C ILE A 48 18.41 -12.28 9.24
N ASN A 49 18.95 -12.63 10.38
CA ASN A 49 18.20 -13.41 11.36
C ASN A 49 17.29 -12.46 12.14
N ASP A 50 16.00 -12.63 11.97
CA ASP A 50 14.95 -11.84 12.62
C ASP A 50 13.97 -12.72 13.42
N SER A 51 14.41 -13.92 13.81
CA SER A 51 13.62 -14.90 14.57
C SER A 51 13.11 -14.35 15.91
N ASP A 52 13.86 -13.46 16.55
CA ASP A 52 13.48 -12.89 17.84
C ASP A 52 12.43 -11.77 17.74
N ARG A 53 12.22 -11.24 16.53
CA ARG A 53 11.27 -10.12 16.33
C ARG A 53 9.83 -10.48 16.65
N ILE A 54 9.43 -11.74 16.44
CA ILE A 54 8.07 -12.15 16.75
C ILE A 54 7.70 -11.94 18.22
N ALA A 55 8.62 -12.25 19.15
CA ALA A 55 8.41 -12.02 20.57
C ALA A 55 8.23 -10.52 20.88
N GLU A 56 9.06 -9.66 20.28
CA GLU A 56 8.94 -8.21 20.40
C GLU A 56 7.60 -7.71 19.85
N HIS A 57 7.15 -8.23 18.70
CA HIS A 57 5.88 -7.80 18.10
C HIS A 57 4.66 -8.25 18.92
N LEU A 58 4.70 -9.43 19.53
CA LEU A 58 3.64 -9.88 20.43
C LEU A 58 3.56 -8.99 21.67
N LEU A 59 4.72 -8.63 22.28
CA LEU A 59 4.77 -7.66 23.37
C LEU A 59 4.27 -6.27 22.94
N LEU A 60 4.62 -5.83 21.72
CA LEU A 60 4.12 -4.57 21.18
C LEU A 60 2.59 -4.56 21.09
N ILE A 61 1.98 -5.64 20.58
CA ILE A 61 0.52 -5.75 20.48
C ILE A 61 -0.16 -5.64 21.84
N ASP A 62 0.44 -6.21 22.91
CA ASP A 62 -0.07 -6.08 24.27
C ASP A 62 -0.04 -4.63 24.81
N LEU A 63 0.83 -3.77 24.24
CA LEU A 63 1.03 -2.38 24.67
C LEU A 63 0.29 -1.36 23.79
N ILE A 64 -0.23 -1.76 22.62
CA ILE A 64 -1.00 -0.88 21.73
C ILE A 64 -2.33 -0.52 22.37
N ASP A 65 -2.73 0.76 22.26
CA ASP A 65 -4.03 1.23 22.74
C ASP A 65 -5.16 0.44 22.06
N PRO A 66 -6.08 -0.22 22.84
CA PRO A 66 -7.20 -0.98 22.29
C PRO A 66 -8.19 -0.15 21.45
N GLU A 67 -8.13 1.18 21.54
CA GLU A 67 -8.94 2.09 20.72
C GLU A 67 -8.27 2.43 19.37
N THR A 68 -7.11 1.86 19.08
CA THR A 68 -6.43 2.00 17.78
C THR A 68 -7.38 1.58 16.65
N LYS A 69 -7.55 2.46 15.65
CA LYS A 69 -8.52 2.20 14.56
C LYS A 69 -7.96 1.26 13.50
N GLU A 70 -6.68 1.43 13.17
CA GLU A 70 -6.03 0.67 12.10
C GLU A 70 -4.59 0.32 12.50
N LEU A 71 -4.17 -0.88 12.14
CA LEU A 71 -2.80 -1.36 12.29
C LEU A 71 -2.36 -2.04 11.00
N VAL A 72 -1.26 -1.58 10.42
CA VAL A 72 -0.69 -2.17 9.22
C VAL A 72 0.37 -3.19 9.60
N ILE A 73 0.22 -4.42 9.14
CA ILE A 73 1.25 -5.47 9.23
C ILE A 73 2.01 -5.47 7.90
N THR A 74 3.30 -5.19 7.96
CA THR A 74 4.16 -5.07 6.77
C THR A 74 5.53 -5.67 7.03
N GLY A 75 6.43 -5.57 6.06
CA GLY A 75 7.81 -6.05 6.17
C GLY A 75 8.45 -6.13 4.79
N GLY A 76 9.44 -7.00 4.63
CA GLY A 76 9.78 -7.54 3.33
C GLY A 76 8.60 -8.37 2.82
N GLU A 77 8.41 -9.57 3.39
CA GLU A 77 7.22 -10.39 3.14
C GLU A 77 6.77 -11.05 4.46
N PRO A 78 5.70 -10.55 5.10
CA PRO A 78 5.24 -11.05 6.41
C PRO A 78 4.91 -12.54 6.43
N THR A 79 4.37 -13.08 5.33
CA THR A 79 3.95 -14.47 5.27
C THR A 79 5.11 -15.47 5.29
N LEU A 80 6.35 -15.03 5.03
CA LEU A 80 7.55 -15.88 5.21
C LEU A 80 7.75 -16.31 6.67
N LEU A 81 7.15 -15.64 7.62
CA LEU A 81 7.13 -16.04 9.03
C LEU A 81 6.21 -17.24 9.29
N LYS A 82 5.37 -17.64 8.33
CA LYS A 82 4.48 -18.82 8.40
C LYS A 82 3.62 -18.85 9.66
N ASP A 83 3.87 -19.80 10.57
CA ASP A 83 3.09 -19.96 11.81
C ASP A 83 3.20 -18.73 12.72
N ASP A 84 4.33 -18.07 12.77
CA ASP A 84 4.52 -16.85 13.54
C ASP A 84 3.72 -15.68 12.96
N PHE A 85 3.55 -15.60 11.64
CA PHE A 85 2.61 -14.65 11.03
C PHE A 85 1.17 -14.91 11.51
N LEU A 86 0.71 -16.16 11.49
CA LEU A 86 -0.62 -16.52 11.97
C LEU A 86 -0.79 -16.22 13.47
N ARG A 87 0.24 -16.47 14.29
CA ARG A 87 0.26 -16.10 15.72
C ARG A 87 0.13 -14.59 15.92
N LEU A 88 0.78 -13.79 15.07
CA LEU A 88 0.68 -12.32 15.12
C LEU A 88 -0.75 -11.85 14.82
N ILE A 89 -1.38 -12.39 13.77
CA ILE A 89 -2.77 -12.06 13.42
C ILE A 89 -3.74 -12.52 14.54
N GLN A 90 -3.51 -13.70 15.13
CA GLN A 90 -4.31 -14.17 16.27
C GLN A 90 -4.18 -13.22 17.48
N ALA A 91 -2.96 -12.74 17.79
CA ALA A 91 -2.75 -11.79 18.87
C ALA A 91 -3.47 -10.45 18.59
N CYS A 92 -3.44 -9.94 17.34
CA CYS A 92 -4.20 -8.76 16.96
C CYS A 92 -5.71 -8.98 17.19
N LYS A 93 -6.26 -10.12 16.78
CA LYS A 93 -7.68 -10.45 17.01
C LYS A 93 -8.04 -10.45 18.49
N GLU A 94 -7.21 -11.03 19.36
CA GLU A 94 -7.47 -11.20 20.78
C GLU A 94 -7.32 -9.92 21.59
N LYS A 95 -6.27 -9.14 21.29
CA LYS A 95 -5.88 -7.95 22.06
C LYS A 95 -6.45 -6.65 21.50
N LEU A 96 -6.67 -6.60 20.19
CA LEU A 96 -7.12 -5.42 19.45
C LEU A 96 -8.39 -5.72 18.63
N PRO A 97 -9.48 -6.22 19.24
CA PRO A 97 -10.65 -6.76 18.52
C PRO A 97 -11.43 -5.67 17.73
N ARG A 98 -11.17 -4.40 17.98
CA ARG A 98 -11.80 -3.25 17.31
C ARG A 98 -10.89 -2.57 16.30
N THR A 99 -9.68 -3.08 16.12
CA THR A 99 -8.67 -2.53 15.21
C THR A 99 -8.77 -3.22 13.86
N ALA A 100 -8.93 -2.46 12.78
CA ALA A 100 -8.78 -2.97 11.43
C ALA A 100 -7.31 -3.38 11.19
N VAL A 101 -7.07 -4.58 10.74
CA VAL A 101 -5.72 -5.07 10.42
C VAL A 101 -5.54 -5.14 8.90
N HIS A 102 -4.62 -4.29 8.40
CA HIS A 102 -4.27 -4.27 6.98
C HIS A 102 -2.90 -4.93 6.78
N VAL A 103 -2.88 -6.08 6.11
CA VAL A 103 -1.65 -6.83 5.85
C VAL A 103 -1.13 -6.53 4.46
N LEU A 104 0.09 -5.99 4.36
CA LEU A 104 0.78 -5.79 3.08
C LEU A 104 1.66 -7.01 2.79
N SER A 105 1.28 -7.80 1.80
CA SER A 105 1.94 -9.04 1.39
C SER A 105 2.02 -9.12 -0.14
N ASN A 106 3.04 -9.77 -0.67
CA ASN A 106 3.11 -10.06 -2.11
C ASN A 106 2.14 -11.16 -2.56
N GLY A 107 1.44 -11.80 -1.62
CA GLY A 107 0.39 -12.78 -1.90
C GLY A 107 0.88 -14.18 -2.28
N ARG A 108 2.17 -14.35 -2.59
CA ARG A 108 2.73 -15.57 -3.20
C ARG A 108 2.58 -16.80 -2.31
N LEU A 109 2.69 -16.67 -0.97
CA LEU A 109 2.58 -17.83 -0.09
C LEU A 109 1.14 -18.39 0.00
N PHE A 110 0.14 -17.58 -0.37
CA PHE A 110 -1.25 -18.05 -0.47
C PHE A 110 -1.52 -18.94 -1.69
N TYR A 111 -0.53 -19.10 -2.60
CA TYR A 111 -0.50 -20.19 -3.57
C TYR A 111 -0.75 -21.55 -2.89
N TYR A 112 -0.23 -21.75 -1.70
CA TYR A 112 -0.50 -22.92 -0.88
C TYR A 112 -1.87 -22.78 -0.21
N ARG A 113 -2.89 -23.38 -0.79
CA ARG A 113 -4.29 -23.31 -0.35
C ARG A 113 -4.46 -23.46 1.17
N ARG A 114 -3.74 -24.41 1.79
CA ARG A 114 -3.81 -24.65 3.24
C ARG A 114 -3.38 -23.42 4.07
N PHE A 115 -2.49 -22.59 3.55
CA PHE A 115 -2.08 -21.37 4.25
C PHE A 115 -3.18 -20.30 4.24
N ALA A 116 -3.87 -20.12 3.11
CA ALA A 116 -5.04 -19.23 3.01
C ALA A 116 -6.19 -19.72 3.92
N GLU A 117 -6.45 -21.03 3.93
CA GLU A 117 -7.44 -21.65 4.82
C GLU A 117 -7.13 -21.39 6.29
N ARG A 118 -5.91 -21.61 6.74
CA ARG A 118 -5.47 -21.35 8.12
C ARG A 118 -5.61 -19.88 8.53
N LEU A 119 -5.33 -18.94 7.62
CA LEU A 119 -5.58 -17.52 7.89
C LEU A 119 -7.07 -17.26 8.09
N ALA A 120 -7.92 -17.80 7.24
CA ALA A 120 -9.37 -17.66 7.34
C ALA A 120 -9.95 -18.32 8.61
N GLU A 121 -9.39 -19.46 9.05
CA GLU A 121 -9.76 -20.15 10.29
C GLU A 121 -9.58 -19.26 11.53
N LEU A 122 -8.68 -18.27 11.50
CA LEU A 122 -8.51 -17.30 12.58
C LEU A 122 -9.75 -16.41 12.77
N ARG A 123 -10.57 -16.22 11.72
CA ARG A 123 -11.80 -15.40 11.76
C ARG A 123 -11.57 -14.02 12.38
N HIS A 124 -10.53 -13.32 11.93
CA HIS A 124 -10.31 -11.95 12.37
C HIS A 124 -11.49 -11.08 11.92
N PRO A 125 -12.08 -10.24 12.80
CA PRO A 125 -13.33 -9.53 12.49
C PRO A 125 -13.15 -8.47 11.37
N ASP A 126 -11.98 -7.87 11.28
CA ASP A 126 -11.68 -6.82 10.29
C ASP A 126 -10.23 -6.94 9.83
N ILE A 127 -10.00 -7.77 8.81
CA ILE A 127 -8.70 -7.97 8.17
C ILE A 127 -8.83 -7.76 6.66
N MET A 128 -7.85 -7.11 6.06
CA MET A 128 -7.71 -6.98 4.62
C MET A 128 -6.26 -7.20 4.19
N LEU A 129 -6.07 -7.91 3.07
CA LEU A 129 -4.75 -8.16 2.50
C LEU A 129 -4.52 -7.25 1.29
N GLY A 130 -3.54 -6.36 1.36
CA GLY A 130 -3.07 -5.54 0.25
C GLY A 130 -2.03 -6.29 -0.57
N ILE A 131 -2.41 -6.74 -1.77
CA ILE A 131 -1.60 -7.58 -2.65
C ILE A 131 -1.27 -6.84 -3.94
N PRO A 132 0.03 -6.70 -4.31
CA PRO A 132 0.43 -6.00 -5.52
C PRO A 132 0.22 -6.83 -6.78
N LEU A 133 -0.22 -6.17 -7.84
CA LEU A 133 -0.28 -6.71 -9.20
C LEU A 133 0.21 -5.65 -10.18
N TYR A 134 1.24 -5.94 -10.98
CA TYR A 134 1.91 -4.91 -11.79
C TYR A 134 1.64 -5.01 -13.28
N SER A 135 1.21 -6.17 -13.79
CA SER A 135 0.82 -6.37 -15.19
C SER A 135 -0.20 -7.49 -15.31
N ASP A 136 -0.93 -7.49 -16.40
CA ASP A 136 -1.78 -8.59 -16.88
C ASP A 136 -0.97 -9.65 -17.68
N VAL A 137 0.34 -9.43 -17.81
CA VAL A 137 1.30 -10.31 -18.48
C VAL A 137 2.29 -10.86 -17.45
N ASP A 138 2.41 -12.18 -17.39
CA ASP A 138 3.24 -12.91 -16.42
C ASP A 138 4.71 -12.45 -16.43
N SER A 139 5.31 -12.43 -17.61
CA SER A 139 6.72 -12.05 -17.76
C SER A 139 7.00 -10.60 -17.36
N GLU A 140 6.06 -9.68 -17.55
CA GLU A 140 6.19 -8.29 -17.12
C GLU A 140 6.06 -8.16 -15.60
N HIS A 141 5.07 -8.84 -15.01
CA HIS A 141 4.91 -8.87 -13.55
C HIS A 141 6.16 -9.46 -12.88
N ASP A 142 6.62 -10.62 -13.34
CA ASP A 142 7.79 -11.32 -12.81
C ASP A 142 9.06 -10.46 -12.94
N TYR A 143 9.20 -9.73 -14.05
CA TYR A 143 10.29 -8.79 -14.23
C TYR A 143 10.23 -7.63 -13.23
N VAL A 144 9.07 -7.09 -12.98
CA VAL A 144 8.90 -5.99 -12.02
C VAL A 144 9.21 -6.44 -10.58
N VAL A 145 8.77 -7.62 -10.20
CA VAL A 145 9.01 -8.15 -8.84
C VAL A 145 10.34 -8.91 -8.72
N GLN A 146 11.08 -9.09 -9.82
CA GLN A 146 12.36 -9.80 -9.90
C GLN A 146 12.28 -11.23 -9.31
N ALA A 147 11.19 -11.93 -9.64
CA ALA A 147 10.95 -13.30 -9.17
C ALA A 147 10.14 -14.07 -10.21
N ARG A 148 10.76 -15.09 -10.81
CA ARG A 148 10.12 -15.95 -11.81
C ARG A 148 8.98 -16.76 -11.19
N GLY A 149 7.82 -16.82 -11.87
CA GLY A 149 6.63 -17.53 -11.42
C GLY A 149 5.82 -16.78 -10.36
N ALA A 150 6.23 -15.56 -10.00
CA ALA A 150 5.53 -14.75 -9.00
C ALA A 150 4.11 -14.38 -9.44
N PHE A 151 3.90 -14.12 -10.74
CA PHE A 151 2.57 -13.85 -11.30
C PHE A 151 1.60 -14.99 -10.99
N GLU A 152 1.94 -16.22 -11.40
CA GLU A 152 1.11 -17.40 -11.18
C GLU A 152 0.82 -17.62 -9.69
N GLU A 153 1.85 -17.54 -8.83
CA GLU A 153 1.71 -17.70 -7.40
C GLU A 153 0.77 -16.64 -6.80
N THR A 154 0.89 -15.38 -7.23
CA THR A 154 0.04 -14.26 -6.76
C THR A 154 -1.40 -14.43 -7.23
N ILE A 155 -1.64 -14.77 -8.51
CA ILE A 155 -2.98 -14.99 -9.08
C ILE A 155 -3.70 -16.11 -8.34
N ILE A 156 -3.06 -17.27 -8.19
CA ILE A 156 -3.62 -18.43 -7.47
C ILE A 156 -3.85 -18.07 -6.00
N GLY A 157 -2.92 -17.34 -5.38
CA GLY A 157 -3.05 -16.85 -4.01
C GLY A 157 -4.28 -15.97 -3.80
N LEU A 158 -4.55 -15.03 -4.71
CA LEU A 158 -5.74 -14.18 -4.70
C LEU A 158 -7.03 -15.01 -4.78
N HIS A 159 -7.07 -16.03 -5.65
CA HIS A 159 -8.23 -16.92 -5.75
C HIS A 159 -8.42 -17.79 -4.50
N HIS A 160 -7.36 -18.29 -3.88
CA HIS A 160 -7.47 -19.03 -2.63
C HIS A 160 -7.98 -18.14 -1.48
N LEU A 161 -7.50 -16.89 -1.37
CA LEU A 161 -8.02 -15.94 -0.39
C LEU A 161 -9.52 -15.68 -0.60
N ALA A 162 -9.95 -15.46 -1.84
CA ALA A 162 -11.36 -15.31 -2.18
C ALA A 162 -12.19 -16.54 -1.85
N GLN A 163 -11.69 -17.75 -2.13
CA GLN A 163 -12.35 -19.00 -1.81
C GLN A 163 -12.70 -19.11 -0.33
N TYR A 164 -11.85 -18.57 0.54
CA TYR A 164 -12.05 -18.54 1.98
C TYR A 164 -12.62 -17.23 2.51
N SER A 165 -13.13 -16.37 1.61
CA SER A 165 -13.75 -15.07 1.94
C SER A 165 -12.82 -14.14 2.75
N VAL A 166 -11.51 -14.20 2.51
CA VAL A 166 -10.55 -13.23 3.07
C VAL A 166 -10.53 -11.99 2.17
N PRO A 167 -10.87 -10.80 2.67
CA PRO A 167 -10.90 -9.58 1.87
C PRO A 167 -9.52 -9.22 1.30
N VAL A 168 -9.49 -8.85 0.02
CA VAL A 168 -8.25 -8.45 -0.66
C VAL A 168 -8.38 -7.06 -1.29
N GLU A 169 -7.32 -6.28 -1.16
CA GLU A 169 -7.06 -5.05 -1.90
C GLU A 169 -6.00 -5.34 -2.95
N ILE A 170 -6.29 -5.05 -4.22
CA ILE A 170 -5.28 -5.13 -5.28
C ILE A 170 -4.57 -3.79 -5.39
N ARG A 171 -3.24 -3.79 -5.28
CA ARG A 171 -2.39 -2.60 -5.28
C ARG A 171 -1.56 -2.51 -6.55
N VAL A 172 -1.69 -1.43 -7.29
CA VAL A 172 -0.96 -1.20 -8.53
C VAL A 172 -0.12 0.07 -8.38
N VAL A 173 1.21 -0.08 -8.30
CA VAL A 173 2.12 1.07 -8.36
C VAL A 173 2.40 1.40 -9.82
N VAL A 174 2.07 2.63 -10.22
CA VAL A 174 2.24 3.10 -11.60
C VAL A 174 3.66 3.59 -11.82
N HIS A 175 4.32 3.08 -12.88
CA HIS A 175 5.67 3.46 -13.26
C HIS A 175 5.91 3.26 -14.77
N ALA A 176 7.03 3.75 -15.29
CA ALA A 176 7.34 3.80 -16.72
C ALA A 176 7.27 2.44 -17.44
N LEU A 177 7.53 1.33 -16.75
CA LEU A 177 7.50 -0.02 -17.36
C LEU A 177 6.09 -0.53 -17.62
N THR A 178 5.08 -0.11 -16.83
CA THR A 178 3.76 -0.74 -16.82
C THR A 178 2.60 0.21 -17.12
N TYR A 179 2.80 1.54 -17.05
CA TYR A 179 1.69 2.49 -17.18
C TYR A 179 0.86 2.35 -18.46
N ARG A 180 1.52 2.03 -19.60
CA ARG A 180 0.83 1.87 -20.90
C ARG A 180 -0.14 0.69 -20.91
N ARG A 181 0.11 -0.31 -20.06
CA ARG A 181 -0.79 -1.47 -19.93
C ARG A 181 -1.82 -1.31 -18.81
N LEU A 182 -1.82 -0.19 -18.11
CA LEU A 182 -2.73 0.05 -16.99
C LEU A 182 -4.23 -0.16 -17.36
N PRO A 183 -4.73 0.28 -18.53
CA PRO A 183 -6.08 -0.04 -18.96
C PRO A 183 -6.30 -1.56 -19.16
N LYS A 184 -5.33 -2.27 -19.72
CA LYS A 184 -5.41 -3.74 -19.90
C LYS A 184 -5.36 -4.49 -18.59
N LEU A 185 -4.54 -4.03 -17.65
CA LEU A 185 -4.52 -4.57 -16.30
C LEU A 185 -5.87 -4.34 -15.60
N ALA A 186 -6.52 -3.19 -15.79
CA ALA A 186 -7.85 -2.93 -15.25
C ALA A 186 -8.89 -3.92 -15.81
N GLU A 187 -8.90 -4.15 -17.15
CA GLU A 187 -9.77 -5.17 -17.78
C GLU A 187 -9.50 -6.58 -17.22
N PHE A 188 -8.23 -6.91 -17.00
CA PHE A 188 -7.80 -8.19 -16.41
C PHE A 188 -8.32 -8.34 -14.97
N ILE A 189 -8.18 -7.28 -14.13
CA ILE A 189 -8.68 -7.27 -12.76
C ILE A 189 -10.19 -7.46 -12.74
N VAL A 190 -10.95 -6.73 -13.55
CA VAL A 190 -12.41 -6.86 -13.63
C VAL A 190 -12.83 -8.29 -13.97
N ARG A 191 -12.13 -8.94 -14.89
CA ARG A 191 -12.46 -10.30 -15.35
C ARG A 191 -12.12 -11.37 -14.33
N ASN A 192 -10.96 -11.24 -13.67
CA ASN A 192 -10.40 -12.31 -12.86
C ASN A 192 -10.63 -12.11 -11.34
N PHE A 193 -10.82 -10.86 -10.89
CA PHE A 193 -10.91 -10.52 -9.46
C PHE A 193 -12.13 -9.63 -9.13
N PRO A 194 -13.36 -9.97 -9.61
CA PRO A 194 -14.55 -9.18 -9.29
C PRO A 194 -14.89 -9.20 -7.79
N PHE A 195 -14.26 -10.06 -7.02
CA PHE A 195 -14.37 -10.19 -5.57
C PHE A 195 -13.45 -9.24 -4.80
N ALA A 196 -12.55 -8.52 -5.47
CA ALA A 196 -11.64 -7.59 -4.78
C ALA A 196 -12.43 -6.53 -4.02
N ALA A 197 -12.17 -6.40 -2.73
CA ALA A 197 -12.81 -5.42 -1.86
C ALA A 197 -12.45 -3.98 -2.28
N GLN A 198 -11.25 -3.82 -2.81
CA GLN A 198 -10.73 -2.53 -3.29
C GLN A 198 -9.62 -2.74 -4.33
N VAL A 199 -9.50 -1.78 -5.27
CA VAL A 199 -8.35 -1.64 -6.16
C VAL A 199 -7.72 -0.27 -5.96
N VAL A 200 -6.42 -0.24 -5.73
CA VAL A 200 -5.67 1.00 -5.48
C VAL A 200 -4.65 1.22 -6.58
N LEU A 201 -4.76 2.36 -7.28
CA LEU A 201 -3.78 2.84 -8.25
C LEU A 201 -2.88 3.87 -7.56
N MET A 202 -1.58 3.60 -7.48
CA MET A 202 -0.67 4.35 -6.61
C MET A 202 0.44 5.03 -7.41
N GLY A 203 0.71 6.30 -7.11
CA GLY A 203 1.94 6.95 -7.52
C GLY A 203 3.15 6.33 -6.82
N MET A 204 4.26 6.22 -7.55
CA MET A 204 5.49 5.60 -7.04
C MET A 204 6.19 6.50 -6.01
N GLU A 205 6.58 5.94 -4.88
CA GLU A 205 7.44 6.60 -3.89
C GLU A 205 8.92 6.46 -4.30
N THR A 206 9.67 7.57 -4.26
CA THR A 206 11.06 7.62 -4.74
C THR A 206 12.07 7.29 -3.63
N VAL A 207 11.98 6.07 -3.08
CA VAL A 207 12.86 5.55 -2.02
C VAL A 207 13.36 4.14 -2.33
N GLY A 208 14.27 3.63 -1.53
CA GLY A 208 14.75 2.26 -1.61
C GLY A 208 15.39 1.92 -2.96
N PHE A 209 14.94 0.84 -3.60
CA PHE A 209 15.47 0.42 -4.90
C PHE A 209 15.11 1.38 -6.04
N VAL A 210 14.13 2.26 -5.90
CA VAL A 210 13.82 3.28 -6.90
C VAL A 210 15.04 4.15 -7.19
N HIS A 211 15.86 4.47 -6.18
CA HIS A 211 17.08 5.27 -6.40
C HIS A 211 18.03 4.64 -7.41
N LYS A 212 18.15 3.31 -7.41
CA LYS A 212 19.01 2.58 -8.35
C LYS A 212 18.35 2.40 -9.72
N ASN A 213 17.03 2.31 -9.74
CA ASN A 213 16.22 1.98 -10.92
C ASN A 213 15.50 3.21 -11.49
N MET A 214 15.82 4.41 -11.02
CA MET A 214 15.11 5.65 -11.36
C MET A 214 14.96 5.87 -12.88
N ALA A 215 16.01 5.63 -13.65
CA ALA A 215 15.99 5.84 -15.10
C ALA A 215 15.00 4.90 -15.82
N ALA A 216 14.75 3.71 -15.28
CA ALA A 216 13.82 2.75 -15.86
C ALA A 216 12.38 2.90 -15.33
N LEU A 217 12.22 3.43 -14.12
CA LEU A 217 10.93 3.46 -13.44
C LEU A 217 10.23 4.81 -13.47
N TRP A 218 11.01 5.89 -13.50
CA TRP A 218 10.40 7.23 -13.41
C TRP A 218 9.64 7.59 -14.67
N ILE A 219 8.43 8.04 -14.48
CA ILE A 219 7.62 8.77 -15.44
C ILE A 219 6.90 9.88 -14.66
N ASP A 220 6.80 11.07 -15.25
CA ASP A 220 6.04 12.14 -14.61
C ASP A 220 4.58 11.72 -14.48
N PRO A 221 3.98 11.83 -13.29
CA PRO A 221 2.56 11.51 -13.10
C PRO A 221 1.61 12.24 -14.07
N HIS A 222 2.00 13.38 -14.59
CA HIS A 222 1.28 14.11 -15.62
C HIS A 222 1.18 13.32 -16.93
N ASP A 223 2.20 12.54 -17.29
CA ASP A 223 2.34 11.93 -18.62
C ASP A 223 1.54 10.61 -18.78
N TYR A 224 0.94 10.08 -17.70
CA TYR A 224 0.10 8.87 -17.75
C TYR A 224 -1.34 9.11 -17.29
N GLN A 225 -1.81 10.36 -17.28
CA GLN A 225 -3.16 10.68 -16.82
C GLN A 225 -4.25 10.04 -17.66
N GLY A 226 -4.02 9.86 -18.98
CA GLY A 226 -4.94 9.17 -19.88
C GLY A 226 -5.15 7.71 -19.47
N GLU A 227 -4.07 6.96 -19.35
CA GLU A 227 -4.10 5.54 -18.96
C GLU A 227 -4.65 5.34 -17.54
N LEU A 228 -4.31 6.26 -16.63
CA LEU A 228 -4.84 6.24 -15.27
C LEU A 228 -6.35 6.47 -15.26
N ALA A 229 -6.85 7.41 -16.08
CA ALA A 229 -8.29 7.69 -16.20
C ALA A 229 -9.02 6.47 -16.78
N ASP A 230 -8.54 5.93 -17.91
CA ASP A 230 -9.15 4.77 -18.56
C ASP A 230 -9.23 3.57 -17.63
N ALA A 231 -8.15 3.27 -16.90
CA ALA A 231 -8.13 2.20 -15.91
C ALA A 231 -9.10 2.46 -14.75
N THR A 232 -9.09 3.67 -14.19
CA THR A 232 -9.97 4.03 -13.07
C THR A 232 -11.45 3.89 -13.47
N TRP A 233 -11.84 4.41 -14.64
CA TRP A 233 -13.23 4.31 -15.11
C TRP A 233 -13.63 2.88 -15.46
N THR A 234 -12.73 2.07 -16.03
CA THR A 234 -12.98 0.65 -16.29
C THR A 234 -13.31 -0.10 -15.02
N LEU A 235 -12.49 0.05 -13.99
CA LEU A 235 -12.70 -0.57 -12.68
C LEU A 235 -13.98 -0.08 -12.00
N PHE A 236 -14.19 1.25 -11.96
CA PHE A 236 -15.35 1.85 -11.31
C PHE A 236 -16.68 1.46 -11.95
N ARG A 237 -16.76 1.51 -13.29
CA ARG A 237 -17.98 1.12 -14.03
C ARG A 237 -18.32 -0.37 -13.89
N SER A 238 -17.33 -1.18 -13.53
CA SER A 238 -17.51 -2.62 -13.24
C SER A 238 -17.92 -2.89 -11.78
N GLY A 239 -18.18 -1.84 -10.99
CA GLY A 239 -18.66 -1.96 -9.61
C GLY A 239 -17.56 -2.17 -8.56
N LEU A 240 -16.28 -2.10 -8.94
CA LEU A 240 -15.17 -2.20 -7.99
C LEU A 240 -14.95 -0.88 -7.24
N ASN A 241 -14.60 -0.96 -5.97
CA ASN A 241 -14.17 0.19 -5.18
C ASN A 241 -12.76 0.60 -5.60
N VAL A 242 -12.60 1.77 -6.21
CA VAL A 242 -11.31 2.25 -6.73
C VAL A 242 -10.82 3.42 -5.91
N ARG A 243 -9.52 3.43 -5.61
CA ARG A 243 -8.84 4.54 -4.94
C ARG A 243 -7.56 4.90 -5.68
N ILE A 244 -7.20 6.17 -5.62
CA ILE A 244 -5.94 6.69 -6.17
C ILE A 244 -5.12 7.24 -5.02
N TYR A 245 -3.93 6.64 -4.81
CA TYR A 245 -3.01 7.00 -3.73
C TYR A 245 -1.78 7.70 -4.27
N ASN A 246 -1.17 8.54 -3.46
CA ASN A 246 0.12 9.19 -3.73
C ASN A 246 0.12 10.07 -5.00
N HIS A 247 -1.03 10.65 -5.37
CA HIS A 247 -1.13 11.62 -6.45
C HIS A 247 -1.56 12.97 -5.90
N GLN A 248 -0.96 14.04 -6.43
CA GLN A 248 -1.29 15.41 -6.08
C GLN A 248 -2.45 15.91 -6.96
N LEU A 249 -3.45 16.55 -6.35
CA LEU A 249 -4.65 16.99 -7.06
C LEU A 249 -4.36 17.96 -8.22
N CYS A 250 -3.28 18.74 -8.14
CA CYS A 250 -2.89 19.65 -9.21
C CYS A 250 -2.31 18.95 -10.47
N VAL A 251 -1.88 17.69 -10.34
CA VAL A 251 -1.37 16.87 -11.45
C VAL A 251 -2.43 15.89 -11.92
N LEU A 252 -3.30 15.45 -11.01
CA LEU A 252 -4.35 14.48 -11.30
C LEU A 252 -5.45 15.13 -12.17
N ASP A 253 -5.91 14.42 -13.21
CA ASP A 253 -7.10 14.80 -13.97
C ASP A 253 -8.27 15.06 -13.02
N ARG A 254 -8.97 16.18 -13.19
CA ARG A 254 -10.06 16.59 -12.28
C ARG A 254 -11.17 15.56 -12.17
N ARG A 255 -11.45 14.82 -13.24
CA ARG A 255 -12.43 13.73 -13.24
C ARG A 255 -12.07 12.59 -12.29
N LEU A 256 -10.81 12.50 -11.89
CA LEU A 256 -10.30 11.48 -10.97
C LEU A 256 -10.21 11.94 -9.51
N TRP A 257 -10.46 13.22 -9.21
CA TRP A 257 -10.42 13.74 -7.84
C TRP A 257 -11.31 12.98 -6.85
N PRO A 258 -12.52 12.51 -7.21
CA PRO A 258 -13.35 11.72 -6.29
C PRO A 258 -12.71 10.41 -5.83
N PHE A 259 -11.73 9.89 -6.58
CA PHE A 259 -11.01 8.66 -6.25
C PHE A 259 -9.72 8.92 -5.46
N ALA A 260 -9.24 10.16 -5.42
CA ALA A 260 -8.00 10.53 -4.74
C ALA A 260 -8.14 10.43 -3.21
N CYS A 261 -7.16 9.81 -2.56
CA CYS A 261 -7.14 9.65 -1.12
C CYS A 261 -5.83 10.18 -0.50
N LYS A 262 -5.95 10.70 0.71
CA LYS A 262 -4.81 11.00 1.57
C LYS A 262 -4.31 9.67 2.15
N SER A 263 -3.32 9.08 1.50
CA SER A 263 -2.77 7.77 1.85
C SER A 263 -1.40 7.83 2.52
N ILE A 264 -0.79 9.01 2.55
CA ILE A 264 0.50 9.22 3.21
C ILE A 264 0.25 9.46 4.69
N SER A 265 0.96 8.71 5.54
CA SER A 265 0.88 8.86 7.00
C SER A 265 1.12 10.30 7.42
N ASP A 266 0.38 10.76 8.42
CA ASP A 266 0.41 12.12 8.95
C ASP A 266 1.82 12.61 9.32
N TRP A 267 2.67 11.71 9.80
CA TRP A 267 4.05 11.99 10.20
C TRP A 267 5.09 11.88 9.06
N LYS A 268 4.68 11.43 7.84
CA LYS A 268 5.52 11.36 6.62
C LYS A 268 5.11 12.39 5.57
N ASN A 269 3.95 13.03 5.76
CA ASN A 269 3.37 13.90 4.75
C ASN A 269 4.04 15.27 4.79
N VAL A 270 4.47 15.72 3.63
CA VAL A 270 5.05 17.06 3.43
C VAL A 270 4.36 17.79 2.28
N TYR A 271 4.51 19.12 2.26
CA TYR A 271 4.01 19.97 1.19
C TYR A 271 5.15 20.86 0.71
N LEU A 272 5.21 21.07 -0.60
CA LEU A 272 6.20 21.94 -1.24
C LEU A 272 5.82 23.42 -1.08
N GLU A 273 6.75 24.31 -1.44
CA GLU A 273 6.54 25.76 -1.37
C GLU A 273 5.32 26.20 -2.19
N GLU A 274 5.15 25.63 -3.39
CA GLU A 274 4.02 25.88 -4.29
C GLU A 274 2.67 25.57 -3.68
N CYS A 275 2.65 24.67 -2.67
CA CYS A 275 1.42 24.28 -1.99
C CYS A 275 0.94 25.28 -0.93
N ARG A 276 1.75 26.29 -0.56
CA ARG A 276 1.40 27.23 0.52
C ARG A 276 0.12 28.01 0.24
N SER A 277 -0.08 28.42 -1.02
CA SER A 277 -1.27 29.17 -1.44
C SER A 277 -2.34 28.32 -2.12
N CYS A 278 -2.22 26.99 -2.06
CA CYS A 278 -3.14 26.07 -2.73
C CYS A 278 -4.46 25.93 -1.97
N ALA A 279 -5.57 26.22 -2.65
CA ALA A 279 -6.93 26.10 -2.09
C ALA A 279 -7.33 24.68 -1.69
N LEU A 280 -6.69 23.65 -2.27
CA LEU A 280 -6.97 22.23 -2.01
C LEU A 280 -5.88 21.54 -1.17
N ARG A 281 -5.00 22.30 -0.52
CA ARG A 281 -3.91 21.72 0.28
C ARG A 281 -4.41 20.68 1.29
N ASP A 282 -5.47 21.01 2.02
CA ASP A 282 -5.99 20.15 3.09
C ASP A 282 -6.70 18.89 2.55
N ALA A 283 -7.21 18.94 1.31
CA ALA A 283 -7.82 17.80 0.64
C ALA A 283 -6.80 16.95 -0.14
N CYS A 284 -5.62 17.53 -0.45
CA CYS A 284 -4.59 16.87 -1.24
C CYS A 284 -3.81 15.84 -0.42
N GLY A 285 -3.43 14.72 -1.05
CA GLY A 285 -2.58 13.68 -0.45
C GLY A 285 -1.18 14.16 -0.04
N GLY A 286 -0.70 15.29 -0.58
CA GLY A 286 0.65 15.79 -0.31
C GLY A 286 1.74 14.93 -0.91
N PHE A 287 2.90 14.91 -0.27
CA PHE A 287 4.10 14.22 -0.75
C PHE A 287 4.76 13.43 0.37
N PHE A 288 5.47 12.37 0.02
CA PHE A 288 6.51 11.82 0.88
C PHE A 288 7.73 12.76 0.89
N GLU A 289 8.50 12.77 1.96
CA GLU A 289 9.72 13.58 2.04
C GLU A 289 10.70 13.30 0.89
N SER A 290 10.75 12.05 0.41
CA SER A 290 11.57 11.65 -0.73
C SER A 290 11.23 12.40 -2.03
N ALA A 291 9.96 12.83 -2.18
CA ALA A 291 9.50 13.57 -3.35
C ALA A 291 10.02 15.02 -3.41
N ILE A 292 10.60 15.55 -2.33
CA ILE A 292 11.25 16.88 -2.34
C ILE A 292 12.33 16.95 -3.44
N LYS A 293 13.05 15.85 -3.65
CA LYS A 293 14.14 15.76 -4.65
C LYS A 293 13.64 15.43 -6.06
N LYS A 294 12.52 14.73 -6.18
CA LYS A 294 11.97 14.31 -7.47
C LYS A 294 10.44 14.17 -7.39
N HIS A 295 9.76 15.06 -8.08
CA HIS A 295 8.30 15.11 -8.21
C HIS A 295 7.92 15.57 -9.62
N SER A 296 6.63 15.67 -9.92
CA SER A 296 6.14 16.17 -11.20
C SER A 296 6.57 17.61 -11.44
N ALA A 297 6.95 17.92 -12.68
CA ALA A 297 7.24 19.28 -13.12
C ALA A 297 5.97 20.17 -13.18
N TYR A 298 4.78 19.58 -13.05
CA TYR A 298 3.49 20.27 -13.16
C TYR A 298 2.87 20.61 -11.79
N ILE A 299 3.64 20.51 -10.70
CA ILE A 299 3.16 20.92 -9.39
C ILE A 299 2.90 22.44 -9.38
N ARG A 300 1.70 22.81 -8.94
CA ARG A 300 1.25 24.19 -8.81
C ARG A 300 0.17 24.37 -7.77
N ALA A 301 -0.01 25.57 -7.27
CA ALA A 301 -1.19 25.89 -6.46
C ALA A 301 -2.47 25.88 -7.32
N ILE A 302 -3.52 25.27 -6.81
CA ILE A 302 -4.89 25.39 -7.34
C ILE A 302 -5.52 26.61 -6.67
N ARG A 303 -6.07 27.54 -7.47
CA ARG A 303 -6.73 28.76 -6.97
C ARG A 303 -8.22 28.52 -6.73
N HIS A 304 -8.83 29.29 -5.83
CA HIS A 304 -10.26 29.17 -5.55
C HIS A 304 -11.16 29.34 -6.79
N CYS A 305 -10.79 30.20 -7.73
CA CYS A 305 -11.51 30.40 -9.00
C CYS A 305 -11.43 29.18 -9.96
N GLU A 306 -10.54 28.23 -9.71
CA GLU A 306 -10.42 27.00 -10.49
C GLU A 306 -11.25 25.84 -9.94
N LEU A 307 -11.87 26.01 -8.77
CA LEU A 307 -12.71 24.97 -8.17
C LEU A 307 -14.02 24.84 -8.95
N PRO A 308 -14.55 23.61 -9.14
CA PRO A 308 -15.87 23.43 -9.73
C PRO A 308 -16.90 24.16 -8.86
N HIS A 309 -17.74 24.95 -9.49
CA HIS A 309 -18.86 25.58 -8.81
C HIS A 309 -19.81 24.48 -8.31
N ALA A 310 -20.30 24.63 -7.06
CA ALA A 310 -21.17 23.66 -6.37
C ALA A 310 -22.53 23.39 -7.08
N LYS A 311 -22.67 23.67 -8.36
CA LYS A 311 -23.91 23.61 -9.15
C LYS A 311 -23.84 22.87 -10.47
N ASP A 312 -22.82 22.05 -10.73
CA ASP A 312 -22.85 21.16 -11.90
C ASP A 312 -22.98 19.70 -11.46
N PRO A 313 -24.21 19.14 -11.35
CA PRO A 313 -24.43 17.72 -11.35
C PRO A 313 -24.37 17.24 -12.81
N SER A 314 -23.27 16.60 -13.20
CA SER A 314 -23.21 15.83 -14.46
C SER A 314 -23.10 14.35 -14.21
#